data_be95d774ceab3cd1ee8e40ed4080cc5a
#
_entry.id   be95d774ceab3cd1ee8e40ed4080cc5a
#
_cell.length_a   1.000
_cell.length_b   1.000
_cell.length_c   1.000
_cell.angle_alpha   90.00
_cell.angle_beta   90.00
_cell.angle_gamma   90.00
#
_symmetry.space_group_name_H-M   'P 1'
#
loop_
_entity.id
_entity.type
_entity.pdbx_description
1 polymer ?
#
loop_
_entity_poly.entity_id
_entity_poly.type
_entity_poly.pdbx_seq_one_letter_code
_entity_poly.pdbx_strand_id
1 'polypeptide(L)'
;VVPPQAPSFQPNLDAFAQMLTENVTCVLVNTPNNPTGVVYSAETLTRMAELLTEKSRAYGHTIYLVSDEPYRDIAFDGRPVPYPAAFYPHTLTCFSFSKSLSLPGERLGYVAVRPGCEGEDLLVDMMAQISRFTGHNCPPSIIQRAVSRCLNVTSDLSVYETNMNLLYDKLKALGFEVERPGGTFYIFPKALEEDANAFCLRARAYDLLLVPSDSFGVKGYVRLAYCIDTEKVERSLPALEQLAASYRK
;
A
#
# COMPACT_ATOMS: atom_id res chain seq x y z
N VAL A 1 13.38 4.60 6.69
CA VAL A 1 12.16 3.77 6.63
C VAL A 1 11.89 3.21 8.01
N VAL A 2 10.67 3.43 8.52
CA VAL A 2 10.24 2.86 9.81
C VAL A 2 10.03 1.35 9.63
N PRO A 3 10.67 0.49 10.44
CA PRO A 3 10.45 -0.95 10.33
C PRO A 3 9.01 -1.30 10.70
N PRO A 4 8.32 -2.18 9.94
CA PRO A 4 6.98 -2.63 10.30
C PRO A 4 7.02 -3.58 11.50
N GLN A 5 5.89 -3.70 12.17
CA GLN A 5 5.71 -4.66 13.26
C GLN A 5 5.17 -5.98 12.70
N ALA A 6 6.06 -6.92 12.38
CA ALA A 6 5.63 -8.25 11.95
C ALA A 6 4.96 -9.02 13.12
N PRO A 7 3.95 -9.88 12.88
CA PRO A 7 3.37 -10.21 11.57
C PRO A 7 2.26 -9.24 11.11
N SER A 8 1.78 -8.33 11.97
CA SER A 8 0.63 -7.45 11.68
C SER A 8 0.90 -6.40 10.58
N PHE A 9 2.17 -6.10 10.34
CA PHE A 9 2.63 -5.04 9.42
C PHE A 9 2.00 -3.66 9.66
N GLN A 10 1.44 -3.43 10.84
CA GLN A 10 1.19 -2.06 11.29
C GLN A 10 2.53 -1.34 11.51
N PRO A 11 2.60 -0.01 11.37
CA PRO A 11 3.79 0.75 11.70
C PRO A 11 4.25 0.48 13.14
N ASN A 12 5.56 0.26 13.32
CA ASN A 12 6.14 0.21 14.65
C ASN A 12 6.18 1.63 15.23
N LEU A 13 5.23 1.94 16.10
CA LEU A 13 5.03 3.30 16.63
C LEU A 13 6.19 3.76 17.53
N ASP A 14 6.87 2.85 18.22
CA ASP A 14 8.05 3.20 19.04
C ASP A 14 9.23 3.58 18.16
N ALA A 15 9.50 2.80 17.12
CA ALA A 15 10.52 3.14 16.13
C ALA A 15 10.15 4.43 15.37
N PHE A 16 8.87 4.62 15.03
CA PHE A 16 8.38 5.83 14.41
C PHE A 16 8.67 7.06 15.27
N ALA A 17 8.33 7.02 16.57
CA ALA A 17 8.58 8.11 17.51
C ALA A 17 10.08 8.45 17.64
N GLN A 18 10.94 7.43 17.65
CA GLN A 18 12.41 7.60 17.73
C GLN A 18 12.99 8.19 16.45
N MET A 19 12.42 7.87 15.29
CA MET A 19 12.89 8.37 13.99
C MET A 19 12.38 9.77 13.66
N LEU A 20 11.39 10.29 14.37
CA LEU A 20 10.94 11.68 14.26
C LEU A 20 11.92 12.62 14.95
N THR A 21 12.99 12.99 14.22
CA THR A 21 13.98 13.98 14.66
C THR A 21 13.61 15.39 14.19
N GLU A 22 14.30 16.41 14.69
CA GLU A 22 14.11 17.81 14.32
C GLU A 22 14.31 18.11 12.82
N ASN A 23 14.98 17.22 12.09
CA ASN A 23 15.21 17.36 10.66
C ASN A 23 14.09 16.74 9.80
N VAL A 24 13.10 16.08 10.42
CA VAL A 24 11.98 15.47 9.70
C VAL A 24 10.91 16.52 9.45
N THR A 25 10.65 16.83 8.18
CA THR A 25 9.61 17.77 7.76
C THR A 25 8.40 17.08 7.13
N CYS A 26 8.54 15.79 6.76
CA CYS A 26 7.48 15.04 6.09
C CYS A 26 7.57 13.55 6.44
N VAL A 27 6.41 12.94 6.61
CA VAL A 27 6.23 11.49 6.75
C VAL A 27 5.35 11.00 5.61
N LEU A 28 5.78 9.94 4.94
CA LEU A 28 4.98 9.29 3.89
C LEU A 28 4.45 7.96 4.40
N VAL A 29 3.14 7.75 4.24
CA VAL A 29 2.46 6.50 4.53
C VAL A 29 1.75 5.98 3.29
N ASN A 30 1.58 4.65 3.20
CA ASN A 30 0.79 4.01 2.15
C ASN A 30 -0.20 3.04 2.81
N THR A 31 -1.50 3.33 2.72
CA THR A 31 -2.56 2.51 3.31
C THR A 31 -3.85 2.60 2.48
N PRO A 32 -4.44 1.47 2.05
CA PRO A 32 -3.96 0.08 2.18
C PRO A 32 -2.57 -0.09 1.57
N ASN A 33 -1.74 -0.93 2.20
CA ASN A 33 -0.30 -0.95 1.99
C ASN A 33 0.14 -1.88 0.85
N ASN A 34 0.99 -1.40 -0.02
CA ASN A 34 1.82 -2.20 -0.91
C ASN A 34 3.23 -2.34 -0.29
N PRO A 35 3.70 -3.55 0.06
CA PRO A 35 3.31 -4.86 -0.47
C PRO A 35 2.37 -5.70 0.42
N THR A 36 2.07 -5.28 1.64
CA THR A 36 1.56 -6.16 2.70
C THR A 36 0.05 -6.44 2.59
N GLY A 37 -0.71 -5.59 1.89
CA GLY A 37 -2.17 -5.65 1.86
C GLY A 37 -2.84 -5.17 3.16
N VAL A 38 -2.07 -4.71 4.14
CA VAL A 38 -2.58 -4.28 5.43
C VAL A 38 -3.20 -2.89 5.35
N VAL A 39 -4.33 -2.72 6.02
CA VAL A 39 -4.97 -1.42 6.25
C VAL A 39 -4.56 -0.91 7.63
N TYR A 40 -4.07 0.32 7.71
CA TYR A 40 -3.73 0.90 9.01
C TYR A 40 -4.99 1.16 9.82
N SER A 41 -4.96 0.77 11.10
CA SER A 41 -6.09 0.95 11.99
C SER A 41 -6.30 2.41 12.39
N ALA A 42 -7.53 2.77 12.77
CA ALA A 42 -7.82 4.08 13.31
C ALA A 42 -6.97 4.40 14.55
N GLU A 43 -6.71 3.40 15.40
CA GLU A 43 -5.84 3.53 16.57
C GLU A 43 -4.39 3.87 16.16
N THR A 44 -3.85 3.15 15.17
CA THR A 44 -2.51 3.44 14.61
C THR A 44 -2.43 4.87 14.08
N LEU A 45 -3.42 5.29 13.28
CA LEU A 45 -3.43 6.65 12.71
C LEU A 45 -3.62 7.74 13.78
N THR A 46 -4.43 7.49 14.81
CA THR A 46 -4.58 8.40 15.95
C THR A 46 -3.25 8.59 16.66
N ARG A 47 -2.57 7.49 16.98
CA ARG A 47 -1.28 7.57 17.68
C ARG A 47 -0.19 8.22 16.84
N MET A 48 -0.16 7.97 15.53
CA MET A 48 0.74 8.68 14.62
C MET A 48 0.47 10.19 14.61
N ALA A 49 -0.80 10.60 14.55
CA ALA A 49 -1.20 12.00 14.56
C ALA A 49 -0.80 12.72 15.85
N GLU A 50 -0.94 12.07 17.01
CA GLU A 50 -0.49 12.58 18.30
C GLU A 50 1.02 12.80 18.29
N LEU A 51 1.80 11.81 17.85
CA LEU A 51 3.26 11.92 17.77
C LEU A 51 3.71 13.02 16.81
N LEU A 52 3.08 13.15 15.65
CA LEU A 52 3.37 14.22 14.69
C LEU A 52 3.07 15.60 15.31
N THR A 53 1.95 15.73 16.01
CA THR A 53 1.54 16.97 16.67
C THR A 53 2.51 17.35 17.79
N GLU A 54 2.89 16.39 18.63
CA GLU A 54 3.85 16.57 19.72
C GLU A 54 5.21 17.03 19.19
N LYS A 55 5.74 16.31 18.19
CA LYS A 55 7.05 16.59 17.61
C LYS A 55 7.08 17.88 16.82
N SER A 56 6.03 18.20 16.05
CA SER A 56 5.92 19.49 15.36
C SER A 56 5.99 20.65 16.33
N ARG A 57 5.28 20.54 17.45
CA ARG A 57 5.32 21.57 18.51
C ARG A 57 6.71 21.66 19.16
N ALA A 58 7.34 20.52 19.46
CA ALA A 58 8.65 20.48 20.12
C ALA A 58 9.76 21.06 19.22
N TYR A 59 9.68 20.88 17.93
CA TYR A 59 10.69 21.31 16.96
C TYR A 59 10.41 22.70 16.36
N GLY A 60 9.22 23.26 16.60
CA GLY A 60 8.85 24.60 16.14
C GLY A 60 8.58 24.68 14.63
N HIS A 61 8.29 23.55 13.98
CA HIS A 61 7.87 23.48 12.58
C HIS A 61 6.89 22.35 12.34
N THR A 62 6.06 22.48 11.32
CA THR A 62 5.10 21.45 10.93
C THR A 62 5.79 20.25 10.28
N ILE A 63 5.42 19.05 10.73
CA ILE A 63 5.78 17.79 10.06
C ILE A 63 4.56 17.37 9.26
N TYR A 64 4.62 17.41 7.94
CA TYR A 64 3.51 17.03 7.06
C TYR A 64 3.35 15.51 6.96
N LEU A 65 2.11 15.06 6.84
CA LEU A 65 1.79 13.67 6.52
C LEU A 65 1.38 13.59 5.04
N VAL A 66 2.13 12.86 4.24
CA VAL A 66 1.76 12.52 2.87
C VAL A 66 1.18 11.10 2.88
N SER A 67 -0.09 11.00 2.54
CA SER A 67 -0.80 9.72 2.47
C SER A 67 -0.96 9.27 1.03
N ASP A 68 -0.25 8.21 0.65
CA ASP A 68 -0.36 7.57 -0.65
C ASP A 68 -1.48 6.52 -0.62
N GLU A 69 -2.61 6.81 -1.29
CA GLU A 69 -3.87 6.07 -1.16
C GLU A 69 -4.40 5.48 -2.48
N PRO A 70 -3.58 4.95 -3.40
CA PRO A 70 -4.08 4.44 -4.67
C PRO A 70 -4.96 3.20 -4.52
N TYR A 71 -4.92 2.55 -3.36
CA TYR A 71 -5.67 1.33 -3.04
C TYR A 71 -6.85 1.57 -2.10
N ARG A 72 -7.17 2.83 -1.72
CA ARG A 72 -8.21 3.14 -0.74
C ARG A 72 -9.56 2.48 -1.05
N ASP A 73 -9.94 2.43 -2.33
CA ASP A 73 -11.20 1.86 -2.78
C ASP A 73 -11.14 0.34 -3.00
N ILE A 74 -9.97 -0.29 -2.79
CA ILE A 74 -9.78 -1.74 -2.87
C ILE A 74 -9.63 -2.27 -1.45
N ALA A 75 -10.75 -2.50 -0.79
CA ALA A 75 -10.84 -3.07 0.54
C ALA A 75 -11.86 -4.21 0.57
N PHE A 76 -11.63 -5.17 1.45
CA PHE A 76 -12.42 -6.41 1.54
C PHE A 76 -13.24 -6.46 2.83
N ASP A 77 -14.17 -7.42 2.89
CA ASP A 77 -15.04 -7.67 4.05
C ASP A 77 -15.90 -6.46 4.47
N GLY A 78 -16.14 -5.50 3.57
CA GLY A 78 -16.90 -4.28 3.88
C GLY A 78 -16.23 -3.38 4.93
N ARG A 79 -14.94 -3.56 5.19
CA ARG A 79 -14.22 -2.78 6.21
C ARG A 79 -14.03 -1.34 5.77
N PRO A 80 -14.30 -0.36 6.65
CA PRO A 80 -13.93 1.01 6.36
C PRO A 80 -12.39 1.13 6.30
N VAL A 81 -11.88 1.80 5.30
CA VAL A 81 -10.48 2.24 5.26
C VAL A 81 -10.40 3.59 5.97
N PRO A 82 -9.73 3.67 7.13
CA PRO A 82 -9.58 4.94 7.82
C PRO A 82 -8.83 5.95 6.96
N TYR A 83 -9.36 7.16 6.83
CA TYR A 83 -8.81 8.22 6.02
C TYR A 83 -7.79 9.04 6.81
N PRO A 84 -6.46 8.97 6.52
CA PRO A 84 -5.43 9.62 7.34
C PRO A 84 -5.64 11.11 7.56
N ALA A 85 -6.16 11.83 6.56
CA ALA A 85 -6.48 13.24 6.70
C ALA A 85 -7.60 13.55 7.72
N ALA A 86 -8.39 12.56 8.16
CA ALA A 86 -9.35 12.75 9.24
C ALA A 86 -8.67 12.82 10.61
N PHE A 87 -7.47 12.24 10.75
CA PHE A 87 -6.74 12.14 12.01
C PHE A 87 -5.71 13.25 12.21
N TYR A 88 -5.05 13.69 11.14
CA TYR A 88 -3.99 14.70 11.24
C TYR A 88 -4.26 15.89 10.32
N PRO A 89 -4.23 17.17 10.84
CA PRO A 89 -4.60 18.35 10.06
C PRO A 89 -3.63 18.69 8.92
N HIS A 90 -2.33 18.41 9.09
CA HIS A 90 -1.33 18.74 8.07
C HIS A 90 -1.08 17.54 7.13
N THR A 91 -2.16 17.08 6.47
CA THR A 91 -2.14 15.92 5.60
C THR A 91 -2.37 16.29 4.14
N LEU A 92 -1.53 15.72 3.28
CA LEU A 92 -1.67 15.71 1.83
C LEU A 92 -2.06 14.30 1.40
N THR A 93 -3.19 14.14 0.72
CA THR A 93 -3.65 12.84 0.19
C THR A 93 -3.29 12.73 -1.28
N CYS A 94 -2.53 11.71 -1.64
CA CYS A 94 -2.22 11.34 -3.01
C CYS A 94 -3.12 10.18 -3.44
N PHE A 95 -4.01 10.39 -4.40
CA PHE A 95 -4.90 9.38 -4.93
C PHE A 95 -4.67 9.15 -6.42
N SER A 96 -4.85 7.93 -6.89
CA SER A 96 -4.74 7.57 -8.29
C SER A 96 -5.85 6.61 -8.72
N PHE A 97 -6.45 6.88 -9.88
CA PHE A 97 -7.43 6.00 -10.52
C PHE A 97 -6.78 4.78 -11.21
N SER A 98 -5.46 4.68 -11.15
CA SER A 98 -4.69 3.57 -11.74
C SER A 98 -5.11 2.20 -11.23
N LYS A 99 -5.63 2.12 -9.99
CA LYS A 99 -5.96 0.86 -9.32
C LYS A 99 -7.46 0.63 -9.21
N SER A 100 -8.20 1.60 -8.64
CA SER A 100 -9.64 1.49 -8.41
C SER A 100 -10.44 1.35 -9.72
N LEU A 101 -10.04 2.03 -10.78
CA LEU A 101 -10.67 1.95 -12.11
C LEU A 101 -9.87 1.14 -13.14
N SER A 102 -8.77 0.50 -12.75
CA SER A 102 -7.89 -0.25 -13.65
C SER A 102 -7.38 0.57 -14.85
N LEU A 103 -7.08 1.85 -14.62
CA LEU A 103 -6.63 2.80 -15.65
C LEU A 103 -5.17 3.28 -15.45
N PRO A 104 -4.18 2.38 -15.27
CA PRO A 104 -2.81 2.79 -14.99
C PRO A 104 -2.15 3.54 -16.17
N GLY A 105 -2.58 3.25 -17.40
CA GLY A 105 -2.07 3.88 -18.62
C GLY A 105 -2.53 5.32 -18.81
N GLU A 106 -3.66 5.70 -18.23
CA GLU A 106 -4.26 7.04 -18.41
C GLU A 106 -3.61 8.12 -17.56
N ARG A 107 -2.74 7.76 -16.64
CA ARG A 107 -1.92 8.67 -15.82
C ARG A 107 -2.74 9.73 -15.08
N LEU A 108 -3.89 9.33 -14.49
CA LEU A 108 -4.81 10.22 -13.80
C LEU A 108 -4.83 9.96 -12.29
N GLY A 109 -4.68 11.02 -11.54
CA GLY A 109 -4.78 11.06 -10.08
C GLY A 109 -4.90 12.51 -9.60
N TYR A 110 -4.89 12.70 -8.31
CA TYR A 110 -4.90 14.03 -7.70
C TYR A 110 -4.13 14.03 -6.37
N VAL A 111 -3.71 15.22 -5.96
CA VAL A 111 -3.28 15.49 -4.59
C VAL A 111 -4.31 16.42 -3.97
N ALA A 112 -4.80 16.06 -2.79
CA ALA A 112 -5.69 16.91 -2.00
C ALA A 112 -4.94 17.38 -0.74
N VAL A 113 -4.93 18.68 -0.50
CA VAL A 113 -4.47 19.27 0.75
C VAL A 113 -5.68 19.42 1.67
N ARG A 114 -5.56 18.95 2.91
CA ARG A 114 -6.65 19.07 3.88
C ARG A 114 -6.90 20.54 4.21
N PRO A 115 -8.16 21.03 4.20
CA PRO A 115 -8.49 22.38 4.62
C PRO A 115 -7.98 22.66 6.05
N GLY A 116 -7.32 23.81 6.24
CA GLY A 116 -6.67 24.18 7.49
C GLY A 116 -5.27 23.58 7.68
N CYS A 117 -4.73 22.93 6.66
CA CYS A 117 -3.31 22.54 6.61
C CYS A 117 -2.43 23.82 6.61
N GLU A 118 -1.37 23.83 7.38
CA GLU A 118 -0.43 24.96 7.34
C GLU A 118 0.13 25.17 5.94
N GLY A 119 0.04 26.41 5.43
CA GLY A 119 0.51 26.77 4.11
C GLY A 119 -0.30 26.14 2.94
N GLU A 120 -1.57 25.81 3.13
CA GLU A 120 -2.39 25.08 2.15
C GLU A 120 -2.36 25.69 0.75
N ASP A 121 -2.54 27.00 0.63
CA ASP A 121 -2.53 27.71 -0.67
C ASP A 121 -1.16 27.60 -1.35
N LEU A 122 -0.10 27.84 -0.59
CA LEU A 122 1.28 27.74 -1.09
C LEU A 122 1.60 26.31 -1.54
N LEU A 123 1.16 25.30 -0.78
CA LEU A 123 1.38 23.90 -1.13
C LEU A 123 0.69 23.55 -2.45
N VAL A 124 -0.55 23.98 -2.64
CA VAL A 124 -1.30 23.76 -3.90
C VAL A 124 -0.59 24.43 -5.08
N ASP A 125 -0.17 25.68 -4.94
CA ASP A 125 0.55 26.43 -5.98
C ASP A 125 1.90 25.77 -6.32
N MET A 126 2.67 25.38 -5.31
CA MET A 126 3.96 24.71 -5.52
C MET A 126 3.79 23.35 -6.20
N MET A 127 2.80 22.55 -5.82
CA MET A 127 2.53 21.27 -6.49
C MET A 127 2.15 21.46 -7.95
N ALA A 128 1.36 22.49 -8.27
CA ALA A 128 1.02 22.82 -9.64
C ALA A 128 2.26 23.24 -10.47
N GLN A 129 3.17 24.00 -9.86
CA GLN A 129 4.45 24.38 -10.48
C GLN A 129 5.34 23.16 -10.72
N ILE A 130 5.53 22.32 -9.68
CA ILE A 130 6.34 21.10 -9.77
C ILE A 130 5.79 20.16 -10.84
N SER A 131 4.47 19.98 -10.91
CA SER A 131 3.83 19.15 -11.94
C SER A 131 4.18 19.62 -13.35
N ARG A 132 4.16 20.93 -13.61
CA ARG A 132 4.58 21.50 -14.89
C ARG A 132 6.06 21.28 -15.16
N PHE A 133 6.93 21.53 -14.18
CA PHE A 133 8.38 21.35 -14.31
C PHE A 133 8.79 19.91 -14.59
N THR A 134 8.09 18.95 -14.02
CA THR A 134 8.37 17.52 -14.20
C THR A 134 7.74 16.92 -15.47
N GLY A 135 7.06 17.74 -16.27
CA GLY A 135 6.41 17.30 -17.51
C GLY A 135 5.06 16.60 -17.33
N HIS A 136 4.51 16.59 -16.12
CA HIS A 136 3.18 16.01 -15.81
C HIS A 136 2.08 17.10 -15.80
N ASN A 137 2.10 17.97 -16.80
CA ASN A 137 1.31 19.20 -16.82
C ASN A 137 -0.20 18.96 -16.51
N CYS A 138 -0.84 18.07 -17.26
CA CYS A 138 -2.20 17.63 -16.98
C CYS A 138 -2.52 16.31 -17.71
N PRO A 139 -3.43 15.47 -17.16
CA PRO A 139 -3.97 14.32 -17.88
C PRO A 139 -4.84 14.75 -19.06
N PRO A 140 -5.10 13.87 -20.07
CA PRO A 140 -5.98 14.15 -21.19
C PRO A 140 -7.40 14.55 -20.72
N SER A 141 -7.94 15.61 -21.28
CA SER A 141 -9.23 16.16 -20.84
C SER A 141 -10.42 15.20 -21.02
N ILE A 142 -10.36 14.35 -22.06
CA ILE A 142 -11.41 13.34 -22.29
C ILE A 142 -11.44 12.32 -21.15
N ILE A 143 -10.28 11.90 -20.64
CA ILE A 143 -10.19 10.96 -19.52
C ILE A 143 -10.65 11.60 -18.23
N GLN A 144 -10.29 12.85 -17.97
CA GLN A 144 -10.81 13.60 -16.80
C GLN A 144 -12.35 13.67 -16.81
N ARG A 145 -12.96 13.95 -17.97
CA ARG A 145 -14.41 13.99 -18.11
C ARG A 145 -15.07 12.63 -17.99
N ALA A 146 -14.43 11.56 -18.47
CA ALA A 146 -14.93 10.21 -18.30
C ALA A 146 -14.91 9.79 -16.82
N VAL A 147 -13.77 9.95 -16.17
CA VAL A 147 -13.59 9.58 -14.76
C VAL A 147 -14.47 10.40 -13.83
N SER A 148 -14.75 11.70 -14.13
CA SER A 148 -15.65 12.51 -13.32
C SER A 148 -17.07 11.93 -13.21
N ARG A 149 -17.47 11.04 -14.11
CA ARG A 149 -18.75 10.30 -14.08
C ARG A 149 -18.69 8.93 -13.43
N CYS A 150 -17.47 8.51 -13.03
CA CYS A 150 -17.19 7.18 -12.47
C CYS A 150 -16.58 7.25 -11.06
N LEU A 151 -16.74 8.39 -10.36
CA LEU A 151 -16.10 8.61 -9.05
C LEU A 151 -16.59 7.64 -7.96
N ASN A 152 -17.78 7.07 -8.11
CA ASN A 152 -18.39 6.14 -7.17
C ASN A 152 -18.37 4.69 -7.69
N VAL A 153 -17.53 4.40 -8.68
CA VAL A 153 -17.42 3.07 -9.31
C VAL A 153 -16.01 2.54 -9.10
N THR A 154 -15.89 1.25 -8.90
CA THR A 154 -14.61 0.52 -8.87
C THR A 154 -14.61 -0.59 -9.92
N SER A 155 -13.46 -1.18 -10.21
CA SER A 155 -13.38 -2.49 -10.84
C SER A 155 -14.14 -3.54 -9.99
N ASP A 156 -14.44 -4.68 -10.57
CA ASP A 156 -15.09 -5.78 -9.84
C ASP A 156 -14.14 -6.34 -8.77
N LEU A 157 -14.38 -5.94 -7.53
CA LEU A 157 -13.56 -6.35 -6.39
C LEU A 157 -13.82 -7.81 -5.97
N SER A 158 -14.94 -8.42 -6.39
CA SER A 158 -15.27 -9.81 -6.05
C SER A 158 -14.24 -10.80 -6.61
N VAL A 159 -13.70 -10.50 -7.79
CA VAL A 159 -12.62 -11.29 -8.39
C VAL A 159 -11.36 -11.21 -7.52
N TYR A 160 -10.99 -10.02 -7.05
CA TYR A 160 -9.81 -9.85 -6.18
C TYR A 160 -10.00 -10.54 -4.83
N GLU A 161 -11.17 -10.43 -4.23
CA GLU A 161 -11.48 -11.07 -2.96
C GLU A 161 -11.47 -12.60 -3.07
N THR A 162 -12.04 -13.15 -4.14
CA THR A 162 -11.97 -14.59 -4.45
C THR A 162 -10.54 -15.06 -4.59
N ASN A 163 -9.75 -14.38 -5.39
CA ASN A 163 -8.34 -14.70 -5.61
C ASN A 163 -7.50 -14.61 -4.33
N MET A 164 -7.75 -13.57 -3.53
CA MET A 164 -7.11 -13.40 -2.22
C MET A 164 -7.41 -14.56 -1.29
N ASN A 165 -8.68 -14.97 -1.18
CA ASN A 165 -9.09 -16.09 -0.34
C ASN A 165 -8.43 -17.39 -0.78
N LEU A 166 -8.45 -17.70 -2.07
CA LEU A 166 -7.80 -18.90 -2.63
C LEU A 166 -6.30 -18.96 -2.26
N LEU A 167 -5.58 -17.85 -2.45
CA LEU A 167 -4.15 -17.79 -2.14
C LEU A 167 -3.90 -17.83 -0.64
N TYR A 168 -4.66 -17.07 0.16
CA TYR A 168 -4.49 -17.02 1.61
C TYR A 168 -4.70 -18.40 2.23
N ASP A 169 -5.82 -19.06 1.92
CA ASP A 169 -6.15 -20.38 2.45
C ASP A 169 -5.10 -21.41 2.04
N LYS A 170 -4.64 -21.37 0.80
CA LYS A 170 -3.59 -22.25 0.30
C LYS A 170 -2.27 -22.03 1.01
N LEU A 171 -1.82 -20.79 1.13
CA LEU A 171 -0.56 -20.46 1.82
C LEU A 171 -0.61 -20.89 3.29
N LYS A 172 -1.73 -20.66 3.98
CA LYS A 172 -1.93 -21.12 5.36
C LYS A 172 -1.88 -22.64 5.48
N ALA A 173 -2.55 -23.36 4.58
CA ALA A 173 -2.55 -24.83 4.55
C ALA A 173 -1.14 -25.40 4.28
N LEU A 174 -0.32 -24.69 3.52
CA LEU A 174 1.07 -25.06 3.24
C LEU A 174 2.04 -24.70 4.37
N GLY A 175 1.59 -23.97 5.39
CA GLY A 175 2.38 -23.59 6.57
C GLY A 175 3.14 -22.28 6.43
N PHE A 176 2.79 -21.44 5.45
CA PHE A 176 3.37 -20.10 5.36
C PHE A 176 2.86 -19.20 6.50
N GLU A 177 3.76 -18.38 7.04
CA GLU A 177 3.40 -17.25 7.87
C GLU A 177 2.93 -16.12 6.96
N VAL A 178 1.66 -15.76 7.05
CA VAL A 178 1.04 -14.74 6.21
C VAL A 178 -0.09 -14.04 6.93
N GLU A 179 -0.12 -12.71 6.83
CA GLU A 179 -1.23 -11.88 7.28
C GLU A 179 -2.31 -11.81 6.20
N ARG A 180 -3.59 -11.84 6.62
CA ARG A 180 -4.70 -11.72 5.67
C ARG A 180 -4.79 -10.28 5.16
N PRO A 181 -4.70 -10.03 3.85
CA PRO A 181 -4.87 -8.70 3.31
C PRO A 181 -6.25 -8.11 3.63
N GLY A 182 -6.27 -6.87 4.11
CA GLY A 182 -7.50 -6.10 4.29
C GLY A 182 -7.85 -5.25 3.08
N GLY A 183 -6.91 -5.10 2.15
CA GLY A 183 -7.08 -4.32 0.92
C GLY A 183 -5.93 -4.57 -0.06
N THR A 184 -5.87 -3.78 -1.11
CA THR A 184 -4.97 -3.91 -2.25
C THR A 184 -5.28 -5.15 -3.11
N PHE A 185 -4.33 -5.57 -3.93
CA PHE A 185 -4.34 -6.85 -4.64
C PHE A 185 -3.01 -7.59 -4.47
N TYR A 186 -2.40 -7.44 -3.27
CA TYR A 186 -1.16 -8.09 -2.89
C TYR A 186 -1.33 -8.92 -1.62
N ILE A 187 -0.62 -10.06 -1.58
CA ILE A 187 -0.44 -10.87 -0.38
C ILE A 187 1.05 -11.07 -0.13
N PHE A 188 1.46 -11.07 1.14
CA PHE A 188 2.85 -10.92 1.54
C PHE A 188 3.27 -11.99 2.55
N PRO A 189 3.40 -13.27 2.11
CA PRO A 189 3.87 -14.35 2.98
C PRO A 189 5.36 -14.26 3.24
N LYS A 190 5.77 -14.79 4.39
CA LYS A 190 7.16 -15.06 4.69
C LYS A 190 7.65 -16.20 3.81
N ALA A 191 8.83 -16.05 3.23
CA ALA A 191 9.47 -17.10 2.45
C ALA A 191 9.83 -18.30 3.35
N LEU A 192 9.95 -19.50 2.75
CA LEU A 192 10.33 -20.72 3.47
C LEU A 192 11.84 -20.84 3.69
N GLU A 193 12.60 -19.84 3.28
CA GLU A 193 14.03 -19.65 3.55
C GLU A 193 14.32 -18.18 3.81
N GLU A 194 15.47 -17.89 4.44
CA GLU A 194 15.80 -16.51 4.85
C GLU A 194 16.03 -15.57 3.65
N ASP A 195 16.64 -16.10 2.57
CA ASP A 195 16.89 -15.32 1.36
C ASP A 195 15.66 -15.33 0.44
N ALA A 196 14.91 -14.25 0.46
CA ALA A 196 13.74 -14.07 -0.39
C ALA A 196 14.08 -14.10 -1.90
N ASN A 197 15.29 -13.69 -2.29
CA ASN A 197 15.72 -13.75 -3.69
C ASN A 197 15.98 -15.20 -4.12
N ALA A 198 16.64 -16.01 -3.28
CA ALA A 198 16.84 -17.43 -3.51
C ALA A 198 15.49 -18.16 -3.60
N PHE A 199 14.55 -17.84 -2.70
CA PHE A 199 13.19 -18.37 -2.73
C PHE A 199 12.47 -18.02 -4.06
N CYS A 200 12.53 -16.76 -4.48
CA CYS A 200 11.93 -16.33 -5.76
C CYS A 200 12.59 -17.00 -6.97
N LEU A 201 13.90 -17.21 -6.93
CA LEU A 201 14.62 -17.93 -7.99
C LEU A 201 14.17 -19.40 -8.08
N ARG A 202 14.02 -20.08 -6.92
CA ARG A 202 13.50 -21.45 -6.85
C ARG A 202 12.06 -21.54 -7.34
N ALA A 203 11.22 -20.55 -6.99
CA ALA A 203 9.82 -20.48 -7.40
C ALA A 203 9.66 -20.47 -8.93
N ARG A 204 10.61 -19.87 -9.67
CA ARG A 204 10.62 -19.87 -11.15
C ARG A 204 10.68 -21.25 -11.76
N ALA A 205 11.29 -22.23 -11.09
CA ALA A 205 11.32 -23.61 -11.55
C ALA A 205 9.93 -24.29 -11.53
N TYR A 206 8.97 -23.65 -10.88
CA TYR A 206 7.56 -24.05 -10.80
C TYR A 206 6.63 -23.04 -11.52
N ASP A 207 7.17 -22.22 -12.43
CA ASP A 207 6.45 -21.18 -13.17
C ASP A 207 5.78 -20.11 -12.27
N LEU A 208 6.29 -19.91 -11.05
CA LEU A 208 5.82 -18.89 -10.13
C LEU A 208 6.74 -17.67 -10.17
N LEU A 209 6.17 -16.51 -10.52
CA LEU A 209 6.87 -15.22 -10.53
C LEU A 209 6.49 -14.41 -9.29
N LEU A 210 7.39 -14.36 -8.33
CA LEU A 210 7.24 -13.67 -7.05
C LEU A 210 8.19 -12.48 -7.00
N VAL A 211 7.88 -11.50 -6.15
CA VAL A 211 8.75 -10.33 -5.93
C VAL A 211 9.37 -10.41 -4.54
N PRO A 212 10.70 -10.45 -4.42
CA PRO A 212 11.36 -10.48 -3.12
C PRO A 212 11.20 -9.16 -2.36
N SER A 213 11.20 -9.25 -1.04
CA SER A 213 10.84 -8.14 -0.15
C SER A 213 11.94 -7.12 0.10
N ASP A 214 13.17 -7.37 -0.32
CA ASP A 214 14.34 -6.53 -0.01
C ASP A 214 14.14 -5.06 -0.43
N SER A 215 13.53 -4.83 -1.60
CA SER A 215 13.21 -3.48 -2.09
C SER A 215 12.14 -2.76 -1.28
N PHE A 216 11.39 -3.48 -0.43
CA PHE A 216 10.37 -2.92 0.44
C PHE A 216 10.85 -2.67 1.88
N GLY A 217 12.15 -2.88 2.15
CA GLY A 217 12.76 -2.65 3.47
C GLY A 217 12.47 -3.73 4.52
N VAL A 218 11.97 -4.89 4.11
CA VAL A 218 11.71 -6.06 4.96
C VAL A 218 12.45 -7.26 4.36
N LYS A 219 13.05 -8.10 5.19
CA LYS A 219 13.75 -9.30 4.73
C LYS A 219 12.92 -10.56 4.91
N GLY A 220 13.11 -11.54 4.04
CA GLY A 220 12.56 -12.87 4.18
C GLY A 220 11.07 -13.01 3.82
N TYR A 221 10.48 -12.04 3.13
CA TYR A 221 9.11 -12.10 2.63
C TYR A 221 9.07 -12.04 1.11
N VAL A 222 7.93 -12.39 0.53
CA VAL A 222 7.69 -12.27 -0.92
C VAL A 222 6.31 -11.71 -1.18
N ARG A 223 6.20 -10.90 -2.23
CA ARG A 223 4.92 -10.36 -2.68
C ARG A 223 4.35 -11.16 -3.84
N LEU A 224 3.11 -11.59 -3.71
CA LEU A 224 2.29 -12.13 -4.78
C LEU A 224 1.21 -11.10 -5.14
N ALA A 225 0.95 -10.94 -6.44
CA ALA A 225 -0.16 -10.13 -6.93
C ALA A 225 -1.30 -11.05 -7.39
N TYR A 226 -2.52 -10.73 -7.02
CA TYR A 226 -3.71 -11.52 -7.39
C TYR A 226 -4.72 -10.76 -8.25
N CYS A 227 -4.30 -9.67 -8.88
CA CYS A 227 -5.09 -8.93 -9.88
C CYS A 227 -5.02 -9.57 -11.27
N ILE A 228 -5.32 -10.86 -11.34
CA ILE A 228 -5.29 -11.69 -12.52
C ILE A 228 -6.57 -12.54 -12.58
N ASP A 229 -6.80 -13.23 -13.69
CA ASP A 229 -7.94 -14.13 -13.82
C ASP A 229 -7.89 -15.24 -12.76
N THR A 230 -9.05 -15.58 -12.17
CA THR A 230 -9.16 -16.59 -11.11
C THR A 230 -8.62 -17.94 -11.56
N GLU A 231 -8.86 -18.35 -12.81
CA GLU A 231 -8.30 -19.59 -13.37
C GLU A 231 -6.77 -19.64 -13.29
N LYS A 232 -6.08 -18.51 -13.48
CA LYS A 232 -4.61 -18.44 -13.35
C LYS A 232 -4.17 -18.62 -11.90
N VAL A 233 -4.93 -18.07 -10.96
CA VAL A 233 -4.69 -18.28 -9.52
C VAL A 233 -4.87 -19.77 -9.20
N GLU A 234 -5.99 -20.38 -9.59
CA GLU A 234 -6.26 -21.79 -9.36
C GLU A 234 -5.15 -22.69 -9.92
N ARG A 235 -4.70 -22.43 -11.15
CA ARG A 235 -3.59 -23.16 -11.77
C ARG A 235 -2.26 -22.99 -11.04
N SER A 236 -2.06 -21.89 -10.32
CA SER A 236 -0.84 -21.65 -9.54
C SER A 236 -0.80 -22.43 -8.21
N LEU A 237 -1.95 -22.87 -7.68
CA LEU A 237 -2.02 -23.51 -6.36
C LEU A 237 -1.24 -24.85 -6.30
N PRO A 238 -1.30 -25.75 -7.30
CA PRO A 238 -0.45 -26.94 -7.33
C PRO A 238 1.05 -26.63 -7.41
N ALA A 239 1.43 -25.56 -8.11
CA ALA A 239 2.81 -25.12 -8.20
C ALA A 239 3.33 -24.62 -6.83
N LEU A 240 2.51 -23.90 -6.07
CA LEU A 240 2.82 -23.52 -4.68
C LEU A 240 3.00 -24.76 -3.77
N GLU A 241 2.19 -25.81 -3.95
CA GLU A 241 2.36 -27.09 -3.22
C GLU A 241 3.72 -27.71 -3.50
N GLN A 242 4.09 -27.83 -4.78
CA GLN A 242 5.36 -28.42 -5.20
C GLN A 242 6.55 -27.59 -4.66
N LEU A 243 6.47 -26.27 -4.76
CA LEU A 243 7.47 -25.37 -4.18
C LEU A 243 7.61 -25.60 -2.67
N ALA A 244 6.49 -25.60 -1.92
CA ALA A 244 6.52 -25.81 -0.48
C ALA A 244 7.05 -27.21 -0.10
N ALA A 245 6.66 -28.24 -0.86
CA ALA A 245 7.15 -29.62 -0.64
C ALA A 245 8.67 -29.72 -0.82
N SER A 246 9.28 -28.90 -1.69
CA SER A 246 10.74 -28.90 -1.89
C SER A 246 11.55 -28.46 -0.66
N TYR A 247 10.90 -27.83 0.34
CA TYR A 247 11.49 -27.39 1.61
C TYR A 247 11.25 -28.36 2.79
N ARG A 248 10.41 -29.39 2.60
CA ARG A 248 10.03 -30.35 3.65
C ARG A 248 10.92 -31.60 3.69
N LYS A 249 12.13 -31.53 3.15
CA LYS A 249 13.09 -32.66 3.18
C LYS A 249 13.84 -32.73 4.49
#